data_ae6d1cb369d5d774d66052b91832801f
#
_entry.id   ae6d1cb369d5d774d66052b91832801f
#
_cell.length_a   1.000
_cell.length_b   1.000
_cell.length_c   1.000
_cell.angle_alpha   90.00
_cell.angle_beta   90.00
_cell.angle_gamma   90.00
#
_symmetry.space_group_name_H-M   'P 1'
#
loop_
_entity.id
_entity.type
_entity.pdbx_description
1 polymer ?
#
loop_
_entity_poly.entity_id
_entity_poly.type
_entity_poly.pdbx_seq_one_letter_code
_entity_poly.pdbx_strand_id
1 'polypeptide(L)'
;MSNPAGHGGEPGIGALLALVLLVNLATSLYQLPLNRVIERRLCREHYLTTDPSVIDRNGNIDEGLCKIDGVQQHLAWIQGTMETAWIVGDFVMTIPLGFAAERYGRRAILCLNLVPRTVMLAWAVIVGYFEQALPTKAIVASPFLSFLGGDCVFNSITYSIASGMTDDHVVRATYFGWISSVSYVVALLGPALASATMSLLLWLPFWIGICLLLAVIPSISMLESSSRSSSYPEGNGDEQSRPLLSSPVLKAQDADTSLLKSVLQRFEVLRAIVASHPRNMTLLLISFMLTSLASSDTKLLVQYISKRYGWTFASTGYLLSAKAVVNFTLLTVIIPALLRSTRNMNRHVAPELASHQMNMHYANICLMVSILGALAISVATHVWMLVPSLFLYALGSALPVFTLSLLKSPFIASRQQVESADPDSHTFSIVMMVKTSGSLLGAPLMMVLWVKAIALGGAALGIPYFVSATFYSAAVLVLANIKTR
;
A
#
# COMPACT_ATOMS: atom_id res chain seq x y z
N MET A 1 39.03 -25.30 7.35
CA MET A 1 39.21 -23.92 6.80
C MET A 1 38.55 -23.91 5.44
N SER A 2 37.27 -23.63 5.41
CA SER A 2 36.46 -23.45 4.19
C SER A 2 36.27 -21.94 3.98
N ASN A 3 36.71 -21.48 2.82
CA ASN A 3 36.59 -20.10 2.35
C ASN A 3 35.14 -19.58 2.48
N PRO A 4 34.92 -18.37 2.97
CA PRO A 4 33.64 -17.70 2.81
C PRO A 4 33.55 -17.24 1.35
N ALA A 5 32.81 -18.01 0.54
CA ALA A 5 32.50 -17.68 -0.85
C ALA A 5 31.77 -16.32 -0.87
N GLY A 6 32.26 -15.44 -1.72
CA GLY A 6 31.86 -14.05 -1.83
C GLY A 6 30.35 -13.87 -2.03
N HIS A 7 29.79 -12.90 -1.31
CA HIS A 7 28.49 -12.31 -1.54
C HIS A 7 28.47 -11.49 -2.84
N GLY A 8 28.64 -12.16 -3.97
CA GLY A 8 28.24 -11.62 -5.26
C GLY A 8 26.73 -11.82 -5.35
N GLY A 9 25.93 -10.81 -4.99
CA GLY A 9 24.49 -10.85 -5.20
C GLY A 9 24.20 -11.23 -6.63
N GLU A 10 23.40 -12.28 -6.82
CA GLU A 10 22.97 -12.72 -8.16
C GLU A 10 22.41 -11.51 -8.93
N PRO A 11 22.86 -11.24 -10.16
CA PRO A 11 22.47 -10.04 -10.91
C PRO A 11 20.95 -9.88 -11.06
N GLY A 12 20.19 -10.96 -10.94
CA GLY A 12 18.74 -10.98 -11.03
C GLY A 12 18.03 -10.29 -9.87
N ILE A 13 18.48 -10.47 -8.61
CA ILE A 13 17.81 -9.83 -7.46
C ILE A 13 18.08 -8.33 -7.42
N GLY A 14 19.27 -7.89 -7.82
CA GLY A 14 19.58 -6.46 -7.92
C GLY A 14 18.69 -5.74 -8.93
N ALA A 15 18.45 -6.33 -10.10
CA ALA A 15 17.55 -5.82 -11.12
C ALA A 15 16.10 -5.75 -10.61
N LEU A 16 15.65 -6.77 -9.86
CA LEU A 16 14.31 -6.79 -9.27
C LEU A 16 14.14 -5.71 -8.21
N LEU A 17 15.11 -5.50 -7.34
CA LEU A 17 15.08 -4.45 -6.32
C LEU A 17 15.10 -3.05 -6.96
N ALA A 18 15.91 -2.85 -8.01
CA ALA A 18 15.93 -1.62 -8.78
C ALA A 18 14.57 -1.34 -9.42
N LEU A 19 13.95 -2.35 -10.04
CA LEU A 19 12.60 -2.26 -10.62
C LEU A 19 11.60 -1.80 -9.56
N VAL A 20 11.56 -2.46 -8.40
CA VAL A 20 10.62 -2.13 -7.30
C VAL A 20 10.88 -0.71 -6.78
N LEU A 21 12.15 -0.33 -6.63
CA LEU A 21 12.53 1.00 -6.17
C LEU A 21 12.05 2.09 -7.14
N LEU A 22 12.36 1.93 -8.43
CA LEU A 22 12.03 2.92 -9.45
C LEU A 22 10.52 3.11 -9.62
N VAL A 23 9.76 2.00 -9.66
CA VAL A 23 8.30 2.04 -9.80
C VAL A 23 7.65 2.69 -8.58
N ASN A 24 8.02 2.28 -7.38
CA ASN A 24 7.44 2.83 -6.16
C ASN A 24 7.83 4.30 -5.96
N LEU A 25 9.06 4.69 -6.31
CA LEU A 25 9.51 6.06 -6.24
C LEU A 25 8.74 6.95 -7.23
N ALA A 26 8.57 6.50 -8.47
CA ALA A 26 7.78 7.22 -9.48
C ALA A 26 6.34 7.44 -9.01
N THR A 27 5.72 6.41 -8.40
CA THR A 27 4.36 6.51 -7.86
C THR A 27 4.30 7.46 -6.64
N SER A 28 5.32 7.45 -5.79
CA SER A 28 5.38 8.35 -4.62
C SER A 28 5.55 9.82 -5.02
N LEU A 29 6.29 10.10 -6.10
CA LEU A 29 6.47 11.45 -6.64
C LEU A 29 5.17 12.04 -7.23
N TYR A 30 4.18 11.21 -7.56
CA TYR A 30 2.94 11.63 -8.20
C TYR A 30 1.93 12.26 -7.23
N GLN A 31 1.77 11.73 -6.02
CA GLN A 31 0.62 12.04 -5.15
C GLN A 31 0.58 13.50 -4.67
N LEU A 32 1.70 14.03 -4.18
CA LEU A 32 1.76 15.39 -3.66
C LEU A 32 1.57 16.45 -4.75
N PRO A 33 2.33 16.39 -5.87
CA PRO A 33 2.16 17.35 -6.96
C PRO A 33 0.78 17.28 -7.61
N LEU A 34 0.17 16.10 -7.70
CA LEU A 34 -1.18 15.93 -8.22
C LEU A 34 -2.20 16.76 -7.43
N ASN A 35 -2.13 16.70 -6.09
CA ASN A 35 -2.98 17.51 -5.23
C ASN A 35 -2.84 18.99 -5.54
N ARG A 36 -1.62 19.45 -5.72
CA ARG A 36 -1.35 20.86 -6.02
C ARG A 36 -1.85 21.27 -7.40
N VAL A 37 -1.71 20.42 -8.42
CA VAL A 37 -2.22 20.67 -9.78
C VAL A 37 -3.74 20.79 -9.77
N ILE A 38 -4.44 19.87 -9.12
CA ILE A 38 -5.91 19.91 -9.02
C ILE A 38 -6.36 21.15 -8.23
N GLU A 39 -5.74 21.40 -7.07
CA GLU A 39 -6.04 22.56 -6.24
C GLU A 39 -5.87 23.86 -7.02
N ARG A 40 -4.74 24.05 -7.71
CA ARG A 40 -4.45 25.24 -8.50
C ARG A 40 -5.51 25.50 -9.56
N ARG A 41 -5.94 24.46 -10.27
CA ARG A 41 -6.97 24.56 -11.30
C ARG A 41 -8.34 24.94 -10.73
N LEU A 42 -8.78 24.23 -9.69
CA LEU A 42 -10.06 24.51 -9.01
C LEU A 42 -10.07 25.91 -8.41
N CYS A 43 -8.95 26.34 -7.83
CA CYS A 43 -8.76 27.66 -7.28
C CYS A 43 -8.90 28.74 -8.37
N ARG A 44 -8.27 28.53 -9.51
CA ARG A 44 -8.36 29.42 -10.65
C ARG A 44 -9.79 29.49 -11.22
N GLU A 45 -10.45 28.35 -11.40
CA GLU A 45 -11.85 28.28 -11.81
C GLU A 45 -12.75 29.08 -10.85
N HIS A 46 -12.51 28.98 -9.55
CA HIS A 46 -13.27 29.73 -8.54
C HIS A 46 -13.04 31.23 -8.63
N TYR A 47 -11.78 31.70 -8.68
CA TYR A 47 -11.47 33.13 -8.69
C TYR A 47 -11.77 33.80 -10.03
N LEU A 48 -11.76 33.11 -11.14
CA LEU A 48 -12.22 33.63 -12.43
C LEU A 48 -13.70 34.05 -12.38
N THR A 49 -14.50 33.40 -11.54
CA THR A 49 -15.95 33.72 -11.40
C THR A 49 -16.24 34.67 -10.25
N THR A 50 -15.40 34.68 -9.18
CA THR A 50 -15.71 35.46 -7.95
C THR A 50 -14.93 36.76 -7.86
N ASP A 51 -13.61 36.73 -8.07
CA ASP A 51 -12.73 37.89 -8.01
C ASP A 51 -11.46 37.69 -8.88
N PRO A 52 -11.52 38.11 -10.15
CA PRO A 52 -10.38 37.95 -11.06
C PRO A 52 -9.13 38.75 -10.67
N SER A 53 -9.25 39.74 -9.78
CA SER A 53 -8.11 40.58 -9.36
C SER A 53 -7.07 39.86 -8.52
N VAL A 54 -7.44 38.71 -7.92
CA VAL A 54 -6.56 37.84 -7.12
C VAL A 54 -5.59 37.09 -8.00
N ILE A 55 -5.86 36.93 -9.28
CA ILE A 55 -5.06 36.22 -10.25
C ILE A 55 -3.93 37.14 -10.73
N ASP A 56 -2.66 36.75 -10.44
CA ASP A 56 -1.50 37.52 -10.93
C ASP A 56 -1.43 37.55 -12.47
N ARG A 57 -0.71 38.54 -13.03
CA ARG A 57 -0.49 38.67 -14.49
C ARG A 57 -0.01 37.41 -15.18
N ASN A 58 0.71 36.54 -14.46
CA ASN A 58 1.18 35.25 -14.93
C ASN A 58 0.17 34.11 -14.75
N GLY A 59 -1.06 34.39 -14.29
CA GLY A 59 -2.08 33.40 -14.01
C GLY A 59 -1.85 32.57 -12.75
N ASN A 60 -0.92 32.97 -11.87
CA ASN A 60 -0.65 32.28 -10.62
C ASN A 60 -1.51 32.86 -9.48
N ILE A 61 -1.86 32.01 -8.53
CA ILE A 61 -2.58 32.36 -7.31
C ILE A 61 -1.77 31.80 -6.13
N ASP A 62 -1.67 32.56 -5.05
CA ASP A 62 -1.02 32.11 -3.82
C ASP A 62 -1.74 30.85 -3.30
N GLU A 63 -0.98 29.85 -2.92
CA GLU A 63 -1.50 28.57 -2.42
C GLU A 63 -2.37 28.76 -1.16
N GLY A 64 -2.03 29.73 -0.30
CA GLY A 64 -2.79 30.06 0.90
C GLY A 64 -4.23 30.46 0.58
N LEU A 65 -4.44 31.22 -0.49
CA LEU A 65 -5.77 31.66 -0.93
C LEU A 65 -6.63 30.53 -1.51
N CYS A 66 -6.04 29.41 -1.90
CA CYS A 66 -6.74 28.23 -2.42
C CYS A 66 -7.32 27.32 -1.33
N LYS A 67 -7.10 27.61 -0.04
CA LYS A 67 -7.57 26.77 1.09
C LYS A 67 -9.03 27.04 1.47
N ILE A 68 -9.83 27.65 0.60
CA ILE A 68 -11.27 27.86 0.78
C ILE A 68 -12.06 26.55 0.71
N ASP A 69 -13.18 26.47 1.45
CA ASP A 69 -13.94 25.24 1.63
C ASP A 69 -14.44 24.64 0.32
N GLY A 70 -14.98 25.48 -0.59
CA GLY A 70 -15.50 25.00 -1.88
C GLY A 70 -14.42 24.33 -2.74
N VAL A 71 -13.22 24.92 -2.84
CA VAL A 71 -12.09 24.34 -3.58
C VAL A 71 -11.63 23.03 -2.95
N GLN A 72 -11.51 23.01 -1.63
CA GLN A 72 -11.04 21.83 -0.90
C GLN A 72 -12.04 20.66 -0.92
N GLN A 73 -13.34 20.94 -0.92
CA GLN A 73 -14.37 19.91 -1.10
C GLN A 73 -14.29 19.26 -2.49
N HIS A 74 -14.16 20.08 -3.54
CA HIS A 74 -14.01 19.56 -4.90
C HIS A 74 -12.71 18.76 -5.09
N LEU A 75 -11.61 19.23 -4.49
CA LEU A 75 -10.34 18.51 -4.47
C LEU A 75 -10.51 17.14 -3.79
N ALA A 76 -11.16 17.09 -2.63
CA ALA A 76 -11.43 15.87 -1.90
C ALA A 76 -12.28 14.87 -2.70
N TRP A 77 -13.32 15.35 -3.39
CA TRP A 77 -14.14 14.51 -4.27
C TRP A 77 -13.36 13.92 -5.44
N ILE A 78 -12.59 14.75 -6.16
CA ILE A 78 -11.77 14.30 -7.28
C ILE A 78 -10.79 13.23 -6.80
N GLN A 79 -10.07 13.51 -5.74
CA GLN A 79 -9.03 12.60 -5.24
C GLN A 79 -9.58 11.30 -4.67
N GLY A 80 -10.66 11.38 -3.88
CA GLY A 80 -11.31 10.18 -3.36
C GLY A 80 -11.92 9.30 -4.45
N THR A 81 -12.47 9.90 -5.51
CA THR A 81 -12.96 9.18 -6.69
C THR A 81 -11.81 8.50 -7.44
N MET A 82 -10.68 9.20 -7.63
CA MET A 82 -9.48 8.63 -8.26
C MET A 82 -8.93 7.45 -7.46
N GLU A 83 -8.78 7.60 -6.15
CA GLU A 83 -8.28 6.53 -5.27
C GLU A 83 -9.22 5.32 -5.28
N THR A 84 -10.53 5.55 -5.20
CA THR A 84 -11.54 4.48 -5.25
C THR A 84 -11.50 3.75 -6.59
N ALA A 85 -11.45 4.48 -7.71
CA ALA A 85 -11.37 3.89 -9.04
C ALA A 85 -10.09 3.06 -9.22
N TRP A 86 -8.95 3.54 -8.69
CA TRP A 86 -7.69 2.80 -8.69
C TRP A 86 -7.79 1.48 -7.92
N ILE A 87 -8.32 1.51 -6.69
CA ILE A 87 -8.48 0.31 -5.86
C ILE A 87 -9.46 -0.69 -6.49
N VAL A 88 -10.58 -0.21 -7.05
CA VAL A 88 -11.57 -1.08 -7.73
C VAL A 88 -10.93 -1.78 -8.92
N GLY A 89 -10.24 -1.03 -9.78
CA GLY A 89 -9.60 -1.58 -10.97
C GLY A 89 -8.52 -2.62 -10.61
N ASP A 90 -7.66 -2.30 -9.64
CA ASP A 90 -6.62 -3.19 -9.14
C ASP A 90 -7.21 -4.47 -8.53
N PHE A 91 -8.24 -4.34 -7.68
CA PHE A 91 -8.91 -5.48 -7.06
C PHE A 91 -9.55 -6.43 -8.06
N VAL A 92 -10.31 -5.89 -9.02
CA VAL A 92 -11.01 -6.69 -10.05
C VAL A 92 -10.02 -7.40 -10.96
N MET A 93 -8.92 -6.72 -11.34
CA MET A 93 -7.97 -7.24 -12.32
C MET A 93 -6.85 -8.09 -11.72
N THR A 94 -6.72 -8.15 -10.39
CA THR A 94 -5.70 -8.96 -9.72
C THR A 94 -5.74 -10.42 -10.14
N ILE A 95 -6.93 -11.02 -10.21
CA ILE A 95 -7.11 -12.43 -10.58
C ILE A 95 -6.90 -12.63 -12.10
N PRO A 96 -7.59 -11.90 -13.01
CA PRO A 96 -7.39 -12.05 -14.45
C PRO A 96 -5.95 -11.85 -14.92
N LEU A 97 -5.28 -10.81 -14.39
CA LEU A 97 -3.89 -10.53 -14.76
C LEU A 97 -2.91 -11.53 -14.15
N GLY A 98 -3.24 -12.14 -13.00
CA GLY A 98 -2.50 -13.27 -12.45
C GLY A 98 -2.47 -14.46 -13.42
N PHE A 99 -3.62 -14.85 -13.99
CA PHE A 99 -3.70 -15.89 -15.02
C PHE A 99 -2.99 -15.48 -16.32
N ALA A 100 -3.15 -14.21 -16.72
CA ALA A 100 -2.44 -13.71 -17.89
C ALA A 100 -0.91 -13.77 -17.69
N ALA A 101 -0.41 -13.54 -16.49
CA ALA A 101 1.01 -13.65 -16.17
C ALA A 101 1.54 -15.08 -16.29
N GLU A 102 0.72 -16.08 -15.98
CA GLU A 102 1.07 -17.49 -16.18
C GLU A 102 1.07 -17.87 -17.68
N ARG A 103 0.12 -17.34 -18.45
CA ARG A 103 -0.05 -17.68 -19.87
C ARG A 103 0.89 -16.91 -20.81
N TYR A 104 1.03 -15.60 -20.60
CA TYR A 104 1.80 -14.71 -21.48
C TYR A 104 3.18 -14.37 -20.94
N GLY A 105 3.48 -14.83 -19.72
CA GLY A 105 4.75 -14.57 -19.02
C GLY A 105 4.67 -13.37 -18.08
N ARG A 106 5.31 -13.51 -16.92
CA ARG A 106 5.32 -12.52 -15.83
C ARG A 106 5.84 -11.16 -16.27
N ARG A 107 6.79 -11.14 -17.21
CA ARG A 107 7.42 -9.90 -17.72
C ARG A 107 6.50 -9.08 -18.60
N ALA A 108 5.74 -9.75 -19.49
CA ALA A 108 4.76 -9.07 -20.33
C ALA A 108 3.74 -8.31 -19.47
N ILE A 109 3.29 -8.93 -18.39
CA ILE A 109 2.35 -8.29 -17.45
C ILE A 109 3.01 -7.20 -16.61
N LEU A 110 4.30 -7.33 -16.25
CA LEU A 110 5.03 -6.21 -15.62
C LEU A 110 5.14 -5.01 -16.57
N CYS A 111 5.50 -5.22 -17.84
CA CYS A 111 5.51 -4.14 -18.85
C CYS A 111 4.11 -3.53 -19.03
N LEU A 112 3.07 -4.36 -19.09
CA LEU A 112 1.69 -3.90 -19.17
C LEU A 112 1.31 -3.04 -17.94
N ASN A 113 1.77 -3.40 -16.75
CA ASN A 113 1.52 -2.66 -15.51
C ASN A 113 2.19 -1.27 -15.47
N LEU A 114 3.25 -1.04 -16.26
CA LEU A 114 3.86 0.29 -16.38
C LEU A 114 2.98 1.27 -17.16
N VAL A 115 2.15 0.77 -18.08
CA VAL A 115 1.31 1.61 -18.96
C VAL A 115 0.35 2.49 -18.15
N PRO A 116 -0.52 1.97 -17.26
CA PRO A 116 -1.43 2.82 -16.50
C PRO A 116 -0.70 3.85 -15.64
N ARG A 117 0.45 3.49 -15.07
CA ARG A 117 1.26 4.40 -14.23
C ARG A 117 1.83 5.55 -15.07
N THR A 118 2.40 5.23 -16.23
CA THR A 118 2.97 6.24 -17.14
C THR A 118 1.88 7.15 -17.69
N VAL A 119 0.74 6.58 -18.12
CA VAL A 119 -0.38 7.37 -18.61
C VAL A 119 -0.98 8.25 -17.51
N MET A 120 -1.06 7.78 -16.28
CA MET A 120 -1.54 8.56 -15.14
C MET A 120 -0.68 9.82 -14.91
N LEU A 121 0.65 9.67 -14.94
CA LEU A 121 1.58 10.81 -14.84
C LEU A 121 1.45 11.76 -16.03
N ALA A 122 1.46 11.23 -17.25
CA ALA A 122 1.34 12.03 -18.47
C ALA A 122 -0.03 12.75 -18.55
N TRP A 123 -1.12 12.06 -18.16
CA TRP A 123 -2.45 12.63 -18.15
C TRP A 123 -2.59 13.78 -17.16
N ALA A 124 -1.97 13.66 -15.96
CA ALA A 124 -1.94 14.76 -15.01
C ALA A 124 -1.24 16.01 -15.58
N VAL A 125 -0.14 15.82 -16.32
CA VAL A 125 0.56 16.92 -17.01
C VAL A 125 -0.32 17.50 -18.11
N ILE A 126 -0.93 16.66 -18.95
CA ILE A 126 -1.79 17.08 -20.06
C ILE A 126 -2.98 17.90 -19.54
N VAL A 127 -3.74 17.34 -18.58
CA VAL A 127 -4.89 18.05 -18.00
C VAL A 127 -4.43 19.31 -17.31
N GLY A 128 -3.32 19.27 -16.58
CA GLY A 128 -2.83 20.45 -15.88
C GLY A 128 -2.28 21.57 -16.77
N TYR A 129 -1.77 21.24 -17.97
CA TYR A 129 -1.20 22.20 -18.91
C TYR A 129 -2.28 22.81 -19.85
N PHE A 130 -3.19 21.97 -20.36
CA PHE A 130 -4.27 22.38 -21.27
C PHE A 130 -5.52 22.82 -20.51
N GLU A 131 -5.40 23.87 -19.71
CA GLU A 131 -6.47 24.35 -18.83
C GLU A 131 -7.73 24.81 -19.57
N GLN A 132 -7.57 25.35 -20.79
CA GLN A 132 -8.68 25.85 -21.60
C GLN A 132 -9.43 24.74 -22.36
N ALA A 133 -8.72 23.66 -22.73
CA ALA A 133 -9.28 22.58 -23.56
C ALA A 133 -9.95 21.48 -22.72
N LEU A 134 -9.44 21.21 -21.51
CA LEU A 134 -9.88 20.09 -20.68
C LEU A 134 -10.40 20.59 -19.32
N PRO A 135 -11.61 20.16 -18.89
CA PRO A 135 -12.12 20.49 -17.56
C PRO A 135 -11.27 19.77 -16.48
N THR A 136 -11.18 20.35 -15.27
CA THR A 136 -10.42 19.76 -14.15
C THR A 136 -10.89 18.36 -13.81
N LYS A 137 -12.19 18.08 -13.96
CA LYS A 137 -12.78 16.75 -13.73
C LYS A 137 -12.24 15.67 -14.66
N ALA A 138 -11.67 16.02 -15.82
CA ALA A 138 -11.08 15.05 -16.76
C ALA A 138 -9.90 14.27 -16.16
N ILE A 139 -9.28 14.79 -15.09
CA ILE A 139 -8.18 14.09 -14.41
C ILE A 139 -8.61 12.75 -13.80
N VAL A 140 -9.90 12.62 -13.46
CA VAL A 140 -10.49 11.39 -12.92
C VAL A 140 -10.46 10.23 -13.91
N ALA A 141 -10.24 10.49 -15.20
CA ALA A 141 -10.18 9.43 -16.21
C ALA A 141 -8.91 8.55 -16.07
N SER A 142 -7.82 9.08 -15.53
CA SER A 142 -6.53 8.35 -15.48
C SER A 142 -6.56 7.06 -14.64
N PRO A 143 -7.18 6.98 -13.47
CA PRO A 143 -7.24 5.76 -12.68
C PRO A 143 -8.03 4.61 -13.32
N PHE A 144 -8.92 4.88 -14.28
CA PHE A 144 -9.64 3.81 -14.98
C PHE A 144 -8.71 2.87 -15.75
N LEU A 145 -7.50 3.33 -16.10
CA LEU A 145 -6.50 2.48 -16.73
C LEU A 145 -5.88 1.45 -15.76
N SER A 146 -6.17 1.51 -14.46
CA SER A 146 -5.76 0.49 -13.48
C SER A 146 -6.28 -0.92 -13.81
N PHE A 147 -7.29 -1.03 -14.70
CA PHE A 147 -7.68 -2.32 -15.29
C PHE A 147 -6.58 -3.00 -16.11
N LEU A 148 -5.53 -2.29 -16.51
CA LEU A 148 -4.34 -2.87 -17.16
C LEU A 148 -3.28 -3.34 -16.16
N GLY A 149 -3.47 -3.05 -14.87
CA GLY A 149 -2.59 -3.47 -13.78
C GLY A 149 -2.50 -2.41 -12.69
N GLY A 150 -2.48 -2.85 -11.44
CA GLY A 150 -2.36 -2.01 -10.25
C GLY A 150 -1.26 -2.49 -9.31
N ASP A 151 -1.32 -2.04 -8.06
CA ASP A 151 -0.29 -2.34 -7.05
C ASP A 151 -0.33 -3.81 -6.60
N CYS A 152 -1.53 -4.42 -6.51
CA CYS A 152 -1.68 -5.82 -6.13
C CYS A 152 -1.05 -6.74 -7.16
N VAL A 153 -1.33 -6.49 -8.45
CA VAL A 153 -0.75 -7.26 -9.57
C VAL A 153 0.76 -7.11 -9.59
N PHE A 154 1.27 -5.88 -9.49
CA PHE A 154 2.70 -5.59 -9.47
C PHE A 154 3.41 -6.32 -8.33
N ASN A 155 2.93 -6.19 -7.11
CA ASN A 155 3.52 -6.84 -5.93
C ASN A 155 3.46 -8.37 -6.04
N SER A 156 2.33 -8.92 -6.47
CA SER A 156 2.16 -10.36 -6.66
C SER A 156 3.19 -10.94 -7.62
N ILE A 157 3.37 -10.33 -8.80
CA ILE A 157 4.33 -10.77 -9.80
C ILE A 157 5.76 -10.62 -9.29
N THR A 158 6.07 -9.50 -8.61
CA THR A 158 7.40 -9.24 -8.04
C THR A 158 7.79 -10.30 -7.01
N TYR A 159 6.91 -10.61 -6.06
CA TYR A 159 7.15 -11.67 -5.08
C TYR A 159 7.21 -13.06 -5.72
N SER A 160 6.43 -13.30 -6.75
CA SER A 160 6.47 -14.55 -7.52
C SER A 160 7.80 -14.73 -8.28
N ILE A 161 8.36 -13.66 -8.85
CA ILE A 161 9.69 -13.70 -9.48
C ILE A 161 10.76 -13.97 -8.41
N ALA A 162 10.73 -13.24 -7.29
CA ALA A 162 11.68 -13.44 -6.19
C ALA A 162 11.66 -14.86 -5.62
N SER A 163 10.46 -15.46 -5.51
CA SER A 163 10.33 -16.85 -5.03
C SER A 163 10.89 -17.88 -6.00
N GLY A 164 10.86 -17.59 -7.31
CA GLY A 164 11.41 -18.48 -8.34
C GLY A 164 12.93 -18.33 -8.55
N MET A 165 13.59 -17.36 -7.89
CA MET A 165 15.04 -17.16 -8.01
C MET A 165 15.86 -18.10 -7.11
N THR A 166 15.26 -18.71 -6.10
CA THR A 166 15.97 -19.58 -5.15
C THR A 166 15.05 -20.66 -4.59
N ASP A 167 15.62 -21.85 -4.40
CA ASP A 167 14.95 -22.96 -3.74
C ASP A 167 15.14 -22.94 -2.21
N ASP A 168 16.12 -22.19 -1.72
CA ASP A 168 16.38 -22.05 -0.28
C ASP A 168 15.34 -21.12 0.38
N HIS A 169 14.58 -21.67 1.33
CA HIS A 169 13.55 -20.95 2.09
C HIS A 169 14.11 -19.74 2.87
N VAL A 170 15.34 -19.81 3.38
CA VAL A 170 15.96 -18.72 4.15
C VAL A 170 16.36 -17.58 3.23
N VAL A 171 16.96 -17.89 2.08
CA VAL A 171 17.33 -16.90 1.07
C VAL A 171 16.09 -16.25 0.48
N ARG A 172 15.04 -17.02 0.21
CA ARG A 172 13.73 -16.53 -0.25
C ARG A 172 13.12 -15.51 0.73
N ALA A 173 13.11 -15.85 2.03
CA ALA A 173 12.63 -14.94 3.06
C ALA A 173 13.45 -13.64 3.12
N THR A 174 14.76 -13.74 2.90
CA THR A 174 15.65 -12.58 2.82
C THR A 174 15.31 -11.68 1.62
N TYR A 175 15.04 -12.25 0.45
CA TYR A 175 14.62 -11.49 -0.74
C TYR A 175 13.29 -10.76 -0.52
N PHE A 176 12.32 -11.42 0.11
CA PHE A 176 11.05 -10.77 0.49
C PHE A 176 11.27 -9.62 1.49
N GLY A 177 12.19 -9.80 2.44
CA GLY A 177 12.61 -8.76 3.36
C GLY A 177 13.21 -7.55 2.64
N TRP A 178 14.08 -7.76 1.66
CA TRP A 178 14.68 -6.68 0.86
C TRP A 178 13.64 -5.94 0.02
N ILE A 179 12.72 -6.64 -0.64
CA ILE A 179 11.62 -6.02 -1.40
C ILE A 179 10.75 -5.14 -0.49
N SER A 180 10.41 -5.65 0.69
CA SER A 180 9.65 -4.86 1.68
C SER A 180 10.43 -3.64 2.17
N SER A 181 11.75 -3.76 2.35
CA SER A 181 12.61 -2.66 2.80
C SER A 181 12.64 -1.50 1.79
N VAL A 182 12.57 -1.80 0.50
CA VAL A 182 12.46 -0.77 -0.55
C VAL A 182 11.25 0.14 -0.32
N SER A 183 10.11 -0.43 0.07
CA SER A 183 8.90 0.36 0.35
C SER A 183 9.09 1.36 1.49
N TYR A 184 9.86 1.01 2.52
CA TYR A 184 10.18 1.93 3.62
C TYR A 184 11.14 3.04 3.18
N VAL A 185 12.13 2.72 2.33
CA VAL A 185 13.04 3.71 1.75
C VAL A 185 12.28 4.70 0.89
N VAL A 186 11.36 4.22 0.06
CA VAL A 186 10.51 5.08 -0.77
C VAL A 186 9.56 5.94 0.08
N ALA A 187 8.96 5.39 1.13
CA ALA A 187 8.10 6.15 2.03
C ALA A 187 8.87 7.28 2.74
N LEU A 188 10.17 7.11 2.96
CA LEU A 188 11.04 8.11 3.54
C LEU A 188 11.44 9.19 2.51
N LEU A 189 11.95 8.77 1.36
CA LEU A 189 12.55 9.66 0.36
C LEU A 189 11.52 10.30 -0.57
N GLY A 190 10.45 9.56 -0.92
CA GLY A 190 9.49 9.97 -1.94
C GLY A 190 8.81 11.30 -1.64
N PRO A 191 8.16 11.49 -0.47
CA PRO A 191 7.51 12.76 -0.15
C PRO A 191 8.50 13.93 -0.06
N ALA A 192 9.73 13.72 0.45
CA ALA A 192 10.77 14.76 0.49
C ALA A 192 11.21 15.18 -0.92
N LEU A 193 11.47 14.22 -1.79
CA LEU A 193 11.86 14.47 -3.18
C LEU A 193 10.71 15.14 -3.97
N ALA A 194 9.47 14.66 -3.77
CA ALA A 194 8.29 15.28 -4.37
C ALA A 194 8.15 16.75 -3.93
N SER A 195 8.32 17.03 -2.66
CA SER A 195 8.26 18.39 -2.09
C SER A 195 9.38 19.28 -2.62
N ALA A 196 10.62 18.81 -2.59
CA ALA A 196 11.78 19.56 -3.07
C ALA A 196 11.68 19.87 -4.57
N THR A 197 11.30 18.89 -5.39
CA THR A 197 11.18 19.09 -6.85
C THR A 197 9.97 19.93 -7.21
N MET A 198 8.84 19.80 -6.50
CA MET A 198 7.63 20.60 -6.71
C MET A 198 7.84 22.07 -6.32
N SER A 199 8.67 22.36 -5.30
CA SER A 199 9.00 23.73 -4.89
C SER A 199 9.87 24.46 -5.92
N LEU A 200 10.67 23.73 -6.73
CA LEU A 200 11.45 24.28 -7.84
C LEU A 200 10.55 24.50 -9.06
N LEU A 201 9.83 23.46 -9.47
CA LEU A 201 8.94 23.47 -10.63
C LEU A 201 7.80 22.48 -10.43
N LEU A 202 6.55 22.94 -10.50
CA LEU A 202 5.36 22.09 -10.25
C LEU A 202 5.32 20.83 -11.12
N TRP A 203 5.83 20.89 -12.35
CA TRP A 203 5.80 19.78 -13.31
C TRP A 203 6.99 18.83 -13.21
N LEU A 204 8.05 19.25 -12.53
CA LEU A 204 9.30 18.49 -12.45
C LEU A 204 9.12 17.07 -11.86
N PRO A 205 8.35 16.86 -10.77
CA PRO A 205 8.13 15.52 -10.21
C PRO A 205 7.49 14.56 -11.21
N PHE A 206 6.54 15.03 -12.04
CA PHE A 206 5.88 14.20 -13.06
C PHE A 206 6.88 13.75 -14.13
N TRP A 207 7.71 14.65 -14.62
CA TRP A 207 8.75 14.33 -15.61
C TRP A 207 9.78 13.36 -15.05
N ILE A 208 10.24 13.58 -13.81
CA ILE A 208 11.13 12.64 -13.13
C ILE A 208 10.45 11.28 -12.99
N GLY A 209 9.17 11.24 -12.58
CA GLY A 209 8.40 10.00 -12.47
C GLY A 209 8.31 9.23 -13.79
N ILE A 210 8.03 9.92 -14.91
CA ILE A 210 8.00 9.32 -16.25
C ILE A 210 9.39 8.77 -16.63
N CYS A 211 10.46 9.54 -16.41
CA CYS A 211 11.82 9.08 -16.66
C CYS A 211 12.18 7.84 -15.82
N LEU A 212 11.79 7.80 -14.55
CA LEU A 212 12.01 6.64 -13.68
C LEU A 212 11.25 5.40 -14.21
N LEU A 213 10.00 5.55 -14.65
CA LEU A 213 9.23 4.43 -15.23
C LEU A 213 9.84 3.94 -16.54
N LEU A 214 10.36 4.83 -17.38
CA LEU A 214 11.09 4.44 -18.58
C LEU A 214 12.40 3.73 -18.24
N ALA A 215 13.10 4.15 -17.19
CA ALA A 215 14.32 3.51 -16.70
C ALA A 215 14.09 2.11 -16.11
N VAL A 216 12.83 1.74 -15.83
CA VAL A 216 12.48 0.37 -15.41
C VAL A 216 12.59 -0.64 -16.57
N ILE A 217 12.36 -0.22 -17.83
CA ILE A 217 12.33 -1.13 -18.99
C ILE A 217 13.60 -1.95 -19.12
N PRO A 218 14.82 -1.36 -19.08
CA PRO A 218 16.05 -2.14 -19.10
C PRO A 218 16.20 -3.09 -17.90
N SER A 219 15.69 -2.71 -16.71
CA SER A 219 15.73 -3.61 -15.55
C SER A 219 14.87 -4.87 -15.76
N ILE A 220 13.73 -4.74 -16.46
CA ILE A 220 12.89 -5.90 -16.84
C ILE A 220 13.62 -6.79 -17.85
N SER A 221 14.35 -6.23 -18.80
CA SER A 221 15.13 -7.00 -19.78
C SER A 221 16.29 -7.77 -19.14
N MET A 222 16.92 -7.20 -18.11
CA MET A 222 17.99 -7.87 -17.35
C MET A 222 17.50 -9.09 -16.56
N LEU A 223 16.25 -9.07 -16.07
CA LEU A 223 15.61 -10.23 -15.47
C LEU A 223 15.53 -11.43 -16.45
N GLU A 224 15.61 -11.18 -17.76
CA GLU A 224 15.51 -12.21 -18.80
C GLU A 224 16.77 -13.09 -18.91
N SER A 225 17.93 -12.51 -18.77
CA SER A 225 19.20 -13.25 -18.94
C SER A 225 19.42 -14.26 -17.83
N SER A 226 18.98 -13.95 -16.61
CA SER A 226 19.12 -14.84 -15.44
C SER A 226 18.21 -16.09 -15.52
N SER A 227 17.03 -15.98 -16.14
CA SER A 227 16.09 -17.11 -16.25
C SER A 227 16.46 -18.12 -17.35
N ARG A 228 17.24 -17.72 -18.35
CA ARG A 228 17.72 -18.62 -19.42
C ARG A 228 18.91 -19.49 -19.00
N SER A 229 19.64 -19.10 -17.97
CA SER A 229 20.80 -19.86 -17.46
C SER A 229 20.41 -21.13 -16.68
N SER A 230 19.14 -21.27 -16.34
CA SER A 230 18.58 -22.40 -15.55
C SER A 230 17.89 -23.48 -16.42
N SER A 231 18.09 -23.49 -17.73
CA SER A 231 17.60 -24.58 -18.58
C SER A 231 18.54 -25.80 -18.44
N TYR A 232 18.36 -26.57 -17.38
CA TYR A 232 18.86 -27.94 -17.27
C TYR A 232 18.04 -28.86 -18.18
N PRO A 233 18.63 -29.94 -18.74
CA PRO A 233 17.98 -30.85 -19.66
C PRO A 233 16.83 -31.59 -18.95
N GLU A 234 15.79 -31.85 -19.74
CA GLU A 234 14.64 -32.66 -19.41
C GLU A 234 15.02 -33.97 -18.64
N GLY A 235 14.91 -33.90 -17.35
CA GLY A 235 14.95 -35.05 -16.46
C GLY A 235 13.63 -35.10 -15.71
N ASN A 236 12.87 -36.18 -15.89
CA ASN A 236 11.66 -36.48 -15.16
C ASN A 236 11.83 -36.26 -13.64
N GLY A 237 11.03 -35.41 -13.06
CA GLY A 237 10.97 -35.32 -11.60
C GLY A 237 10.46 -33.98 -11.08
N ASP A 238 9.23 -33.99 -10.61
CA ASP A 238 8.66 -33.26 -9.48
C ASP A 238 8.43 -31.75 -9.53
N GLU A 239 7.26 -31.46 -9.73
CA GLU A 239 6.16 -30.64 -9.12
C GLU A 239 6.54 -29.57 -8.05
N GLN A 240 7.58 -28.73 -8.18
CA GLN A 240 7.91 -27.82 -7.07
C GLN A 240 8.12 -26.34 -7.44
N SER A 241 7.71 -25.91 -8.63
CA SER A 241 7.78 -24.47 -9.03
C SER A 241 6.41 -23.86 -9.23
N ARG A 242 5.55 -23.86 -8.19
CA ARG A 242 4.22 -23.25 -8.27
C ARG A 242 4.23 -21.81 -7.76
N PRO A 243 3.65 -20.85 -8.52
CA PRO A 243 3.54 -19.44 -8.12
C PRO A 243 2.64 -19.26 -6.91
N LEU A 244 2.91 -18.23 -6.09
CA LEU A 244 2.16 -17.85 -4.89
C LEU A 244 0.66 -17.59 -5.09
N LEU A 245 0.17 -17.56 -6.33
CA LEU A 245 -1.23 -17.39 -6.71
C LEU A 245 -1.87 -18.65 -7.32
N SER A 246 -1.10 -19.70 -7.59
CA SER A 246 -1.66 -20.93 -8.16
C SER A 246 -2.15 -21.86 -7.05
N SER A 247 -3.46 -22.04 -7.00
CA SER A 247 -4.10 -23.09 -6.22
C SER A 247 -3.72 -24.47 -6.76
N PRO A 248 -3.42 -25.49 -5.91
CA PRO A 248 -3.03 -26.82 -6.34
C PRO A 248 -4.15 -27.68 -6.98
N VAL A 249 -5.29 -27.10 -7.32
CA VAL A 249 -6.48 -27.86 -7.78
C VAL A 249 -6.73 -27.76 -9.29
N LEU A 250 -5.91 -27.07 -10.07
CA LEU A 250 -6.10 -27.00 -11.52
C LEU A 250 -4.94 -27.72 -12.23
N LYS A 251 -4.96 -29.08 -12.25
CA LYS A 251 -4.36 -29.85 -13.33
C LYS A 251 -4.96 -29.33 -14.64
N ALA A 252 -4.05 -29.10 -15.61
CA ALA A 252 -4.41 -28.70 -16.96
C ALA A 252 -5.48 -29.64 -17.54
N GLN A 253 -6.73 -29.29 -17.35
CA GLN A 253 -7.85 -29.89 -18.02
C GLN A 253 -8.80 -28.74 -18.39
N ASP A 254 -8.93 -28.52 -19.68
CA ASP A 254 -9.83 -27.63 -20.37
C ASP A 254 -9.53 -26.12 -20.36
N ALA A 255 -8.95 -25.68 -21.47
CA ALA A 255 -8.62 -24.29 -21.82
C ALA A 255 -9.85 -23.35 -22.03
N ASP A 256 -11.06 -23.80 -21.67
CA ASP A 256 -12.33 -23.11 -21.93
C ASP A 256 -13.16 -22.78 -20.67
N THR A 257 -12.60 -22.90 -19.49
CA THR A 257 -13.30 -22.42 -18.28
C THR A 257 -13.31 -20.90 -18.23
N SER A 258 -14.49 -20.30 -18.35
CA SER A 258 -14.68 -18.85 -18.33
C SER A 258 -14.03 -18.24 -17.09
N LEU A 259 -13.33 -17.10 -17.22
CA LEU A 259 -12.70 -16.34 -16.13
C LEU A 259 -13.65 -16.16 -14.93
N LEU A 260 -14.95 -16.02 -15.21
CA LEU A 260 -16.00 -15.93 -14.20
C LEU A 260 -16.10 -17.19 -13.32
N LYS A 261 -15.96 -18.41 -13.89
CA LYS A 261 -15.94 -19.64 -13.10
C LYS A 261 -14.72 -19.72 -12.19
N SER A 262 -13.56 -19.29 -12.66
CA SER A 262 -12.34 -19.26 -11.86
C SER A 262 -12.41 -18.25 -10.69
N VAL A 263 -13.05 -17.10 -10.92
CA VAL A 263 -13.32 -16.10 -9.86
C VAL A 263 -14.33 -16.67 -8.84
N LEU A 264 -15.44 -17.26 -9.32
CA LEU A 264 -16.45 -17.87 -8.45
C LEU A 264 -15.87 -19.04 -7.64
N GLN A 265 -15.04 -19.88 -8.25
CA GLN A 265 -14.36 -20.97 -7.55
C GLN A 265 -13.42 -20.49 -6.46
N ARG A 266 -12.73 -19.36 -6.66
CA ARG A 266 -11.92 -18.74 -5.57
C ARG A 266 -12.79 -18.16 -4.46
N PHE A 267 -13.96 -17.60 -4.80
CA PHE A 267 -14.93 -17.19 -3.77
C PHE A 267 -15.50 -18.40 -3.01
N GLU A 268 -15.73 -19.53 -3.67
CA GLU A 268 -16.14 -20.77 -3.01
C GLU A 268 -15.04 -21.33 -2.11
N VAL A 269 -13.79 -21.32 -2.56
CA VAL A 269 -12.63 -21.68 -1.73
C VAL A 269 -12.51 -20.74 -0.54
N LEU A 270 -12.65 -19.43 -0.74
CA LEU A 270 -12.67 -18.45 0.35
C LEU A 270 -13.81 -18.74 1.34
N ARG A 271 -15.01 -19.00 0.83
CA ARG A 271 -16.17 -19.37 1.65
C ARG A 271 -15.95 -20.68 2.40
N ALA A 272 -15.37 -21.69 1.76
CA ALA A 272 -15.04 -22.99 2.37
C ALA A 272 -13.97 -22.82 3.47
N ILE A 273 -12.94 -22.00 3.22
CA ILE A 273 -11.90 -21.69 4.20
C ILE A 273 -12.47 -20.94 5.40
N VAL A 274 -13.32 -19.94 5.19
CA VAL A 274 -13.99 -19.21 6.26
C VAL A 274 -14.97 -20.12 7.03
N ALA A 275 -15.65 -21.04 6.34
CA ALA A 275 -16.60 -21.97 6.96
C ALA A 275 -15.91 -23.12 7.71
N SER A 276 -14.72 -23.54 7.28
CA SER A 276 -13.95 -24.65 7.89
C SER A 276 -12.98 -24.22 8.98
N HIS A 277 -12.74 -22.91 9.14
CA HIS A 277 -11.73 -22.40 10.05
C HIS A 277 -12.27 -22.08 11.45
N PRO A 278 -11.43 -22.29 12.50
CA PRO A 278 -11.83 -21.97 13.85
C PRO A 278 -12.18 -20.49 14.01
N ARG A 279 -13.10 -20.19 14.93
CA ARG A 279 -13.55 -18.84 15.29
C ARG A 279 -12.42 -17.81 15.38
N ASN A 280 -11.24 -18.21 15.84
CA ASN A 280 -10.07 -17.34 15.99
C ASN A 280 -9.57 -16.78 14.65
N MET A 281 -9.56 -17.59 13.57
CA MET A 281 -9.16 -17.14 12.24
C MET A 281 -10.13 -16.10 11.70
N THR A 282 -11.43 -16.34 11.82
CA THR A 282 -12.48 -15.39 11.40
C THR A 282 -12.35 -14.06 12.15
N LEU A 283 -12.12 -14.08 13.47
CA LEU A 283 -11.91 -12.86 14.26
C LEU A 283 -10.65 -12.11 13.82
N LEU A 284 -9.57 -12.81 13.51
CA LEU A 284 -8.34 -12.19 13.00
C LEU A 284 -8.58 -11.53 11.63
N LEU A 285 -9.30 -12.19 10.71
CA LEU A 285 -9.66 -11.62 9.40
C LEU A 285 -10.54 -10.36 9.54
N ILE A 286 -11.52 -10.38 10.44
CA ILE A 286 -12.33 -9.19 10.75
C ILE A 286 -11.45 -8.06 11.29
N SER A 287 -10.47 -8.38 12.15
CA SER A 287 -9.51 -7.37 12.63
C SER A 287 -8.67 -6.78 11.49
N PHE A 288 -8.20 -7.60 10.54
CA PHE A 288 -7.51 -7.09 9.35
C PHE A 288 -8.40 -6.17 8.49
N MET A 289 -9.66 -6.53 8.32
CA MET A 289 -10.61 -5.69 7.58
C MET A 289 -10.83 -4.34 8.27
N LEU A 290 -11.09 -4.34 9.59
CA LEU A 290 -11.32 -3.13 10.38
C LEU A 290 -10.09 -2.23 10.40
N THR A 291 -8.89 -2.79 10.59
CA THR A 291 -7.64 -2.02 10.60
C THR A 291 -7.30 -1.45 9.23
N SER A 292 -7.60 -2.17 8.14
CA SER A 292 -7.42 -1.67 6.78
C SER A 292 -8.38 -0.53 6.46
N LEU A 293 -9.65 -0.67 6.90
CA LEU A 293 -10.65 0.38 6.77
C LEU A 293 -10.24 1.63 7.56
N ALA A 294 -9.78 1.48 8.80
CA ALA A 294 -9.30 2.58 9.63
C ALA A 294 -8.10 3.29 8.97
N SER A 295 -7.10 2.54 8.50
CA SER A 295 -5.87 3.09 7.92
C SER A 295 -6.07 3.85 6.59
N SER A 296 -7.27 3.81 6.01
CA SER A 296 -7.63 4.60 4.82
C SER A 296 -7.59 6.11 5.09
N ASP A 297 -7.62 6.55 6.35
CA ASP A 297 -7.43 7.95 6.76
C ASP A 297 -6.04 8.51 6.39
N THR A 298 -5.03 7.63 6.25
CA THR A 298 -3.67 8.05 5.88
C THR A 298 -3.60 8.70 4.50
N LYS A 299 -4.53 8.37 3.61
CA LYS A 299 -4.65 8.97 2.28
C LYS A 299 -5.14 10.43 2.35
N LEU A 300 -5.93 10.76 3.36
CA LEU A 300 -6.42 12.11 3.58
C LEU A 300 -5.42 13.03 4.29
N LEU A 301 -4.38 12.47 4.89
CA LEU A 301 -3.46 13.18 5.79
C LEU A 301 -2.84 14.43 5.14
N VAL A 302 -2.47 14.34 3.88
CA VAL A 302 -1.92 15.46 3.10
C VAL A 302 -2.90 16.62 3.01
N GLN A 303 -4.14 16.34 2.60
CA GLN A 303 -5.18 17.34 2.48
C GLN A 303 -5.61 17.90 3.83
N TYR A 304 -5.71 17.04 4.83
CA TYR A 304 -6.04 17.40 6.19
C TYR A 304 -5.06 18.45 6.76
N ILE A 305 -3.75 18.17 6.67
CA ILE A 305 -2.71 19.08 7.16
C ILE A 305 -2.76 20.39 6.37
N SER A 306 -2.80 20.28 5.04
CA SER A 306 -2.83 21.45 4.16
C SER A 306 -4.05 22.36 4.43
N LYS A 307 -5.25 21.79 4.56
CA LYS A 307 -6.48 22.54 4.82
C LYS A 307 -6.56 23.11 6.24
N ARG A 308 -6.24 22.28 7.26
CA ARG A 308 -6.44 22.65 8.66
C ARG A 308 -5.46 23.72 9.15
N TYR A 309 -4.21 23.65 8.67
CA TYR A 309 -3.14 24.54 9.13
C TYR A 309 -2.70 25.56 8.06
N GLY A 310 -3.36 25.60 6.89
CA GLY A 310 -3.00 26.50 5.79
C GLY A 310 -1.63 26.21 5.16
N TRP A 311 -1.07 25.00 5.35
CA TRP A 311 0.24 24.64 4.84
C TRP A 311 0.24 24.34 3.35
N THR A 312 1.36 24.65 2.70
CA THR A 312 1.59 24.21 1.32
C THR A 312 1.73 22.71 1.26
N PHE A 313 1.38 22.11 0.12
CA PHE A 313 1.57 20.68 -0.08
C PHE A 313 3.03 20.26 0.02
N ALA A 314 3.97 21.15 -0.38
CA ALA A 314 5.39 20.91 -0.22
C ALA A 314 5.79 20.78 1.26
N SER A 315 5.36 21.73 2.11
CA SER A 315 5.63 21.67 3.56
C SER A 315 5.03 20.43 4.21
N THR A 316 3.83 20.03 3.78
CA THR A 316 3.18 18.82 4.23
C THR A 316 3.99 17.57 3.87
N GLY A 317 4.56 17.52 2.68
CA GLY A 317 5.38 16.39 2.24
C GLY A 317 6.66 16.21 3.06
N TYR A 318 7.33 17.30 3.47
CA TYR A 318 8.46 17.21 4.40
C TYR A 318 8.06 16.64 5.76
N LEU A 319 6.87 17.02 6.26
CA LEU A 319 6.36 16.45 7.52
C LEU A 319 6.05 14.94 7.38
N LEU A 320 5.52 14.51 6.23
CA LEU A 320 5.32 13.08 5.97
C LEU A 320 6.64 12.31 5.92
N SER A 321 7.68 12.89 5.35
CA SER A 321 9.01 12.28 5.38
C SER A 321 9.56 12.18 6.81
N ALA A 322 9.37 13.20 7.64
CA ALA A 322 9.74 13.13 9.07
C ALA A 322 8.96 12.01 9.80
N LYS A 323 7.66 11.85 9.53
CA LYS A 323 6.87 10.70 10.02
C LYS A 323 7.46 9.37 9.55
N ALA A 324 7.90 9.28 8.30
CA ALA A 324 8.48 8.06 7.74
C ALA A 324 9.82 7.69 8.38
N VAL A 325 10.64 8.67 8.84
CA VAL A 325 11.83 8.41 9.65
C VAL A 325 11.46 7.67 10.94
N VAL A 326 10.40 8.13 11.62
CA VAL A 326 9.92 7.48 12.85
C VAL A 326 9.48 6.04 12.56
N ASN A 327 8.70 5.82 11.49
CA ASN A 327 8.28 4.48 11.09
C ASN A 327 9.48 3.57 10.76
N PHE A 328 10.43 4.08 10.01
CA PHE A 328 11.63 3.34 9.64
C PHE A 328 12.43 2.94 10.88
N THR A 329 12.70 3.88 11.79
CA THR A 329 13.42 3.62 13.05
C THR A 329 12.67 2.62 13.92
N LEU A 330 11.34 2.74 14.01
CA LEU A 330 10.50 1.80 14.76
C LEU A 330 10.68 0.37 14.24
N LEU A 331 10.55 0.16 12.92
CA LEU A 331 10.53 -1.17 12.32
C LEU A 331 11.93 -1.80 12.22
N THR A 332 12.98 -0.99 12.01
CA THR A 332 14.36 -1.50 11.82
C THR A 332 15.16 -1.61 13.10
N VAL A 333 14.91 -0.76 14.08
CA VAL A 333 15.69 -0.69 15.32
C VAL A 333 14.86 -1.12 16.53
N ILE A 334 13.73 -0.46 16.76
CA ILE A 334 12.98 -0.61 18.02
C ILE A 334 12.33 -2.01 18.11
N ILE A 335 11.61 -2.44 17.08
CA ILE A 335 10.93 -3.74 17.11
C ILE A 335 11.90 -4.91 17.21
N PRO A 336 12.97 -5.03 16.41
CA PRO A 336 13.93 -6.10 16.58
C PRO A 336 14.60 -6.10 17.96
N ALA A 337 14.88 -4.93 18.54
CA ALA A 337 15.45 -4.82 19.89
C ALA A 337 14.45 -5.31 20.96
N LEU A 338 13.17 -4.92 20.87
CA LEU A 338 12.11 -5.37 21.77
C LEU A 338 11.91 -6.89 21.68
N LEU A 339 11.84 -7.45 20.47
CA LEU A 339 11.67 -8.89 20.27
C LEU A 339 12.83 -9.69 20.85
N ARG A 340 14.08 -9.22 20.68
CA ARG A 340 15.27 -9.86 21.27
C ARG A 340 15.23 -9.80 22.80
N SER A 341 14.89 -8.65 23.36
CA SER A 341 14.81 -8.46 24.83
C SER A 341 13.76 -9.37 25.45
N THR A 342 12.56 -9.43 24.88
CA THR A 342 11.45 -10.23 25.40
C THR A 342 11.72 -11.72 25.25
N ARG A 343 12.37 -12.17 24.16
CA ARG A 343 12.78 -13.57 23.97
C ARG A 343 13.75 -14.04 25.06
N ASN A 344 14.66 -13.16 25.50
CA ASN A 344 15.60 -13.48 26.55
C ASN A 344 14.92 -13.62 27.93
N MET A 345 13.83 -12.88 28.15
CA MET A 345 13.10 -12.89 29.43
C MET A 345 12.18 -14.11 29.58
N ASN A 346 11.64 -14.65 28.49
CA ASN A 346 10.64 -15.73 28.49
C ASN A 346 11.23 -17.14 28.21
N ARG A 347 12.47 -17.42 28.60
CA ARG A 347 13.16 -18.70 28.37
C ARG A 347 12.49 -19.93 29.00
N HIS A 348 11.57 -19.75 29.96
CA HIS A 348 10.96 -20.83 30.74
C HIS A 348 9.55 -21.24 30.25
N VAL A 349 9.00 -20.57 29.24
CA VAL A 349 7.67 -20.87 28.67
C VAL A 349 7.82 -21.59 27.34
N ALA A 350 6.90 -22.49 27.00
CA ALA A 350 6.87 -23.13 25.69
C ALA A 350 6.98 -22.08 24.57
N PRO A 351 7.95 -22.21 23.65
CA PRO A 351 8.30 -21.12 22.73
C PRO A 351 7.14 -20.68 21.84
N GLU A 352 6.22 -21.57 21.50
CA GLU A 352 5.07 -21.27 20.66
C GLU A 352 4.01 -20.45 21.41
N LEU A 353 3.70 -20.80 22.66
CA LEU A 353 2.74 -20.08 23.50
C LEU A 353 3.27 -18.70 23.87
N ALA A 354 4.56 -18.61 24.23
CA ALA A 354 5.22 -17.35 24.54
C ALA A 354 5.21 -16.41 23.32
N SER A 355 5.47 -16.91 22.13
CA SER A 355 5.43 -16.14 20.88
C SER A 355 4.01 -15.64 20.57
N HIS A 356 2.99 -16.50 20.74
CA HIS A 356 1.59 -16.10 20.52
C HIS A 356 1.14 -14.99 21.48
N GLN A 357 1.36 -15.15 22.77
CA GLN A 357 0.99 -14.17 23.80
C GLN A 357 1.73 -12.86 23.59
N MET A 358 3.00 -12.91 23.25
CA MET A 358 3.82 -11.75 22.96
C MET A 358 3.29 -10.97 21.75
N ASN A 359 3.02 -11.65 20.63
CA ASN A 359 2.50 -11.00 19.43
C ASN A 359 1.12 -10.39 19.66
N MET A 360 0.24 -11.06 20.42
CA MET A 360 -1.08 -10.55 20.82
C MET A 360 -0.94 -9.30 21.68
N HIS A 361 -0.04 -9.31 22.65
CA HIS A 361 0.20 -8.18 23.54
C HIS A 361 0.72 -6.94 22.76
N TYR A 362 1.73 -7.13 21.90
CA TYR A 362 2.24 -6.03 21.08
C TYR A 362 1.25 -5.55 20.02
N ALA A 363 0.44 -6.44 19.44
CA ALA A 363 -0.64 -6.04 18.53
C ALA A 363 -1.67 -5.13 19.24
N ASN A 364 -2.06 -5.48 20.47
CA ASN A 364 -2.94 -4.64 21.28
C ASN A 364 -2.32 -3.30 21.66
N ILE A 365 -1.03 -3.27 22.02
CA ILE A 365 -0.31 -2.01 22.25
C ILE A 365 -0.31 -1.14 21.00
N CYS A 366 0.02 -1.69 19.83
CA CYS A 366 0.00 -0.95 18.56
C CYS A 366 -1.38 -0.38 18.25
N LEU A 367 -2.46 -1.15 18.48
CA LEU A 367 -3.83 -0.68 18.31
C LEU A 367 -4.18 0.45 19.27
N MET A 368 -3.84 0.31 20.56
CA MET A 368 -4.07 1.37 21.55
C MET A 368 -3.32 2.65 21.20
N VAL A 369 -2.07 2.54 20.76
CA VAL A 369 -1.27 3.68 20.29
C VAL A 369 -1.87 4.29 19.02
N SER A 370 -2.39 3.49 18.09
CA SER A 370 -3.11 3.99 16.91
C SER A 370 -4.38 4.74 17.28
N ILE A 371 -5.17 4.23 18.25
CA ILE A 371 -6.37 4.90 18.76
C ILE A 371 -6.00 6.27 19.36
N LEU A 372 -5.02 6.29 20.27
CA LEU A 372 -4.59 7.53 20.92
C LEU A 372 -4.03 8.52 19.90
N GLY A 373 -3.24 8.05 18.94
CA GLY A 373 -2.68 8.87 17.87
C GLY A 373 -3.77 9.46 16.96
N ALA A 374 -4.73 8.67 16.53
CA ALA A 374 -5.85 9.13 15.70
C ALA A 374 -6.73 10.13 16.46
N LEU A 375 -7.07 9.86 17.73
CA LEU A 375 -7.80 10.81 18.58
C LEU A 375 -7.01 12.11 18.78
N ALA A 376 -5.71 12.02 19.04
CA ALA A 376 -4.86 13.19 19.22
C ALA A 376 -4.80 14.04 17.93
N ILE A 377 -4.70 13.41 16.74
CA ILE A 377 -4.77 14.12 15.45
C ILE A 377 -6.14 14.78 15.27
N SER A 378 -7.23 14.10 15.64
CA SER A 378 -8.59 14.63 15.48
C SER A 378 -8.81 15.93 16.27
N VAL A 379 -8.22 16.04 17.46
CA VAL A 379 -8.36 17.17 18.37
C VAL A 379 -7.28 18.24 18.17
N ALA A 380 -6.15 17.92 17.50
CA ALA A 380 -5.04 18.85 17.30
C ALA A 380 -5.48 20.10 16.54
N THR A 381 -5.47 21.25 17.21
CA THR A 381 -5.81 22.56 16.62
C THR A 381 -4.57 23.32 16.14
N HIS A 382 -3.42 23.02 16.71
CA HIS A 382 -2.16 23.70 16.41
C HIS A 382 -1.10 22.71 15.91
N VAL A 383 -0.17 23.17 15.11
CA VAL A 383 0.92 22.37 14.53
C VAL A 383 1.77 21.69 15.59
N TRP A 384 2.07 22.38 16.71
CA TRP A 384 2.84 21.82 17.82
C TRP A 384 2.12 20.64 18.53
N MET A 385 0.78 20.54 18.44
CA MET A 385 0.02 19.37 18.89
C MET A 385 -0.03 18.28 17.82
N LEU A 386 -0.10 18.68 16.55
CA LEU A 386 -0.17 17.74 15.42
C LEU A 386 1.09 16.89 15.31
N VAL A 387 2.28 17.50 15.39
CA VAL A 387 3.56 16.80 15.19
C VAL A 387 3.73 15.62 16.16
N PRO A 388 3.62 15.78 17.49
CA PRO A 388 3.71 14.65 18.41
C PRO A 388 2.56 13.64 18.23
N SER A 389 1.35 14.09 17.89
CA SER A 389 0.21 13.20 17.60
C SER A 389 0.49 12.33 16.38
N LEU A 390 1.09 12.92 15.33
CA LEU A 390 1.47 12.21 14.11
C LEU A 390 2.57 11.17 14.38
N PHE A 391 3.54 11.49 15.22
CA PHE A 391 4.58 10.55 15.63
C PHE A 391 4.01 9.43 16.51
N LEU A 392 3.10 9.75 17.41
CA LEU A 392 2.37 8.75 18.20
C LEU A 392 1.59 7.80 17.27
N TYR A 393 0.86 8.35 16.30
CA TYR A 393 0.13 7.54 15.31
C TYR A 393 1.08 6.67 14.47
N ALA A 394 2.27 7.18 14.13
CA ALA A 394 3.29 6.42 13.43
C ALA A 394 3.78 5.18 14.20
N LEU A 395 3.85 5.22 15.53
CA LEU A 395 4.24 4.07 16.34
C LEU A 395 3.25 2.89 16.21
N GLY A 396 1.98 3.15 15.88
CA GLY A 396 1.00 2.12 15.56
C GLY A 396 1.24 1.37 14.25
N SER A 397 2.10 1.88 13.36
CA SER A 397 2.40 1.29 12.05
C SER A 397 3.05 -0.10 12.11
N ALA A 398 3.53 -0.52 13.28
CA ALA A 398 4.06 -1.86 13.51
C ALA A 398 2.99 -2.97 13.61
N LEU A 399 1.73 -2.61 13.72
CA LEU A 399 0.60 -3.54 13.86
C LEU A 399 0.63 -4.71 12.86
N PRO A 400 0.88 -4.50 11.54
CA PRO A 400 0.91 -5.58 10.56
C PRO A 400 1.97 -6.64 10.87
N VAL A 401 3.09 -6.27 11.46
CA VAL A 401 4.18 -7.22 11.80
C VAL A 401 3.68 -8.25 12.82
N PHE A 402 3.01 -7.79 13.87
CA PHE A 402 2.52 -8.66 14.93
C PHE A 402 1.27 -9.45 14.51
N THR A 403 0.32 -8.81 13.80
CA THR A 403 -0.90 -9.48 13.36
C THR A 403 -0.65 -10.53 12.29
N LEU A 404 0.30 -10.30 11.35
CA LEU A 404 0.72 -11.32 10.37
C LEU A 404 1.51 -12.45 11.04
N SER A 405 2.28 -12.16 12.09
CA SER A 405 2.94 -13.20 12.89
C SER A 405 1.95 -14.09 13.64
N LEU A 406 0.82 -13.53 14.11
CA LEU A 406 -0.26 -14.30 14.73
C LEU A 406 -0.90 -15.32 13.78
N LEU A 407 -0.91 -15.03 12.49
CA LEU A 407 -1.48 -15.91 11.47
C LEU A 407 -0.79 -17.28 11.41
N LYS A 408 0.52 -17.31 11.72
CA LYS A 408 1.33 -18.54 11.78
C LYS A 408 1.24 -19.28 13.11
N SER A 409 0.49 -18.76 14.08
CA SER A 409 0.33 -19.37 15.38
C SER A 409 -0.53 -20.65 15.29
N PRO A 410 -0.14 -21.77 15.93
CA PRO A 410 -0.91 -23.02 15.95
C PRO A 410 -2.30 -22.88 16.59
N PHE A 411 -2.53 -21.79 17.34
CA PHE A 411 -3.85 -21.46 17.94
C PHE A 411 -4.85 -20.86 16.94
N ILE A 412 -4.36 -20.44 15.76
CA ILE A 412 -5.15 -19.80 14.70
C ILE A 412 -5.19 -20.68 13.45
N ALA A 413 -4.04 -21.25 13.05
CA ALA A 413 -3.95 -22.20 11.93
C ALA A 413 -4.48 -23.57 12.34
N SER A 414 -5.35 -24.17 11.53
CA SER A 414 -5.85 -25.53 11.77
C SER A 414 -4.74 -26.57 11.53
N ARG A 415 -4.66 -27.59 12.39
CA ARG A 415 -3.66 -28.68 12.31
C ARG A 415 -3.70 -29.48 11.00
N GLN A 416 -4.83 -29.43 10.27
CA GLN A 416 -5.00 -30.11 8.97
C GLN A 416 -4.29 -29.40 7.80
N GLN A 417 -3.87 -28.14 7.96
CA GLN A 417 -3.16 -27.39 6.92
C GLN A 417 -1.66 -27.71 6.85
N VAL A 418 -1.12 -28.43 7.84
CA VAL A 418 0.31 -28.78 7.91
C VAL A 418 0.71 -29.86 6.90
N GLU A 419 -0.26 -30.60 6.33
CA GLU A 419 -0.01 -31.72 5.41
C GLU A 419 -0.10 -31.40 3.90
N SER A 420 -0.56 -30.22 3.52
CA SER A 420 -0.60 -29.79 2.12
C SER A 420 0.62 -28.91 1.78
N ALA A 421 1.19 -29.11 0.61
CA ALA A 421 2.53 -28.65 0.19
C ALA A 421 2.81 -27.14 0.27
N ASP A 422 1.80 -26.22 0.39
CA ASP A 422 2.00 -24.78 0.56
C ASP A 422 0.82 -24.08 1.29
N PRO A 423 0.56 -24.36 2.58
CA PRO A 423 -0.56 -23.75 3.31
C PRO A 423 -0.37 -22.26 3.60
N ASP A 424 0.89 -21.79 3.70
CA ASP A 424 1.24 -20.41 4.03
C ASP A 424 0.82 -19.43 2.92
N SER A 425 0.94 -19.80 1.67
CA SER A 425 0.64 -18.97 0.50
C SER A 425 -0.86 -18.64 0.38
N HIS A 426 -1.73 -19.61 0.58
CA HIS A 426 -3.19 -19.42 0.50
C HIS A 426 -3.71 -18.51 1.60
N THR A 427 -3.24 -18.73 2.82
CA THR A 427 -3.65 -17.95 4.00
C THR A 427 -3.22 -16.49 3.86
N PHE A 428 -2.03 -16.24 3.33
CA PHE A 428 -1.53 -14.89 3.08
C PHE A 428 -2.34 -14.16 2.00
N SER A 429 -2.70 -14.85 0.90
CA SER A 429 -3.56 -14.31 -0.15
C SER A 429 -4.93 -13.89 0.37
N ILE A 430 -5.54 -14.71 1.25
CA ILE A 430 -6.83 -14.39 1.89
C ILE A 430 -6.71 -13.11 2.73
N VAL A 431 -5.66 -12.99 3.53
CA VAL A 431 -5.44 -11.79 4.35
C VAL A 431 -5.29 -10.56 3.46
N MET A 432 -4.56 -10.65 2.36
CA MET A 432 -4.42 -9.54 1.42
C MET A 432 -5.73 -9.16 0.77
N MET A 433 -6.55 -10.13 0.35
CA MET A 433 -7.89 -9.87 -0.20
C MET A 433 -8.79 -9.17 0.83
N VAL A 434 -8.80 -9.64 2.08
CA VAL A 434 -9.59 -9.02 3.16
C VAL A 434 -9.12 -7.60 3.45
N LYS A 435 -7.80 -7.35 3.48
CA LYS A 435 -7.25 -6.00 3.64
C LYS A 435 -7.65 -5.09 2.48
N THR A 436 -7.54 -5.56 1.24
CA THR A 436 -7.95 -4.77 0.07
C THR A 436 -9.46 -4.48 0.08
N SER A 437 -10.29 -5.44 0.52
CA SER A 437 -11.73 -5.23 0.71
C SER A 437 -12.01 -4.16 1.78
N GLY A 438 -11.23 -4.15 2.88
CA GLY A 438 -11.30 -3.10 3.89
C GLY A 438 -10.94 -1.71 3.32
N SER A 439 -9.89 -1.62 2.51
CA SER A 439 -9.51 -0.37 1.84
C SER A 439 -10.53 0.07 0.79
N LEU A 440 -11.16 -0.87 0.08
CA LEU A 440 -12.19 -0.61 -0.91
C LEU A 440 -13.42 0.06 -0.30
N LEU A 441 -13.80 -0.34 0.91
CA LEU A 441 -14.87 0.30 1.69
C LEU A 441 -14.38 1.58 2.38
N GLY A 442 -13.14 1.56 2.87
CA GLY A 442 -12.54 2.64 3.64
C GLY A 442 -12.29 3.90 2.82
N ALA A 443 -11.77 3.78 1.59
CA ALA A 443 -11.44 4.93 0.76
C ALA A 443 -12.67 5.83 0.47
N PRO A 444 -13.80 5.31 -0.07
CA PRO A 444 -14.97 6.14 -0.31
C PRO A 444 -15.62 6.65 1.00
N LEU A 445 -15.61 5.84 2.06
CA LEU A 445 -16.14 6.28 3.35
C LEU A 445 -15.35 7.48 3.88
N MET A 446 -14.04 7.41 3.90
CA MET A 446 -13.18 8.49 4.38
C MET A 446 -13.29 9.74 3.50
N MET A 447 -13.43 9.58 2.17
CA MET A 447 -13.70 10.69 1.25
C MET A 447 -14.99 11.41 1.63
N VAL A 448 -16.11 10.70 1.78
CA VAL A 448 -17.41 11.31 2.13
C VAL A 448 -17.34 12.00 3.49
N LEU A 449 -16.71 11.36 4.49
CA LEU A 449 -16.52 11.98 5.79
C LEU A 449 -15.67 13.24 5.71
N TRP A 450 -14.62 13.24 4.89
CA TRP A 450 -13.75 14.40 4.73
C TRP A 450 -14.46 15.57 4.05
N VAL A 451 -15.20 15.32 2.98
CA VAL A 451 -16.00 16.37 2.31
C VAL A 451 -17.02 17.00 3.27
N LYS A 452 -17.74 16.18 4.05
CA LYS A 452 -18.67 16.67 5.07
C LYS A 452 -17.95 17.41 6.20
N ALA A 453 -16.78 16.93 6.62
CA ALA A 453 -15.99 17.60 7.64
C ALA A 453 -15.53 19.00 7.19
N ILE A 454 -15.13 19.16 5.93
CA ILE A 454 -14.80 20.47 5.35
C ILE A 454 -16.04 21.38 5.35
N ALA A 455 -17.23 20.88 4.97
CA ALA A 455 -18.46 21.65 4.94
C ALA A 455 -18.88 22.16 6.34
N LEU A 456 -18.60 21.40 7.40
CA LEU A 456 -18.89 21.78 8.79
C LEU A 456 -17.82 22.74 9.35
N GLY A 457 -16.59 22.63 8.89
CA GLY A 457 -15.47 23.46 9.32
C GLY A 457 -15.00 23.24 10.75
N GLY A 458 -14.05 24.06 11.21
CA GLY A 458 -13.59 24.10 12.60
C GLY A 458 -13.10 22.75 13.16
N ALA A 459 -13.65 22.34 14.31
CA ALA A 459 -13.30 21.07 14.95
C ALA A 459 -13.75 19.84 14.16
N ALA A 460 -14.77 19.97 13.31
CA ALA A 460 -15.30 18.86 12.53
C ALA A 460 -14.28 18.30 11.51
N LEU A 461 -13.26 19.05 11.14
CA LEU A 461 -12.17 18.58 10.29
C LEU A 461 -11.48 17.32 10.84
N GLY A 462 -11.54 17.08 12.15
CA GLY A 462 -10.99 15.86 12.80
C GLY A 462 -11.87 14.60 12.67
N ILE A 463 -13.12 14.70 12.17
CA ILE A 463 -14.09 13.59 12.11
C ILE A 463 -13.51 12.32 11.45
N PRO A 464 -12.80 12.35 10.30
CA PRO A 464 -12.26 11.14 9.70
C PRO A 464 -11.33 10.36 10.65
N TYR A 465 -10.46 11.06 11.39
CA TYR A 465 -9.55 10.45 12.36
C TYR A 465 -10.28 9.92 13.61
N PHE A 466 -11.33 10.61 14.04
CA PHE A 466 -12.19 10.12 15.11
C PHE A 466 -12.88 8.81 14.70
N VAL A 467 -13.40 8.72 13.49
CA VAL A 467 -14.02 7.50 12.94
C VAL A 467 -12.97 6.40 12.78
N SER A 468 -11.75 6.70 12.34
CA SER A 468 -10.64 5.72 12.32
C SER A 468 -10.36 5.17 13.72
N ALA A 469 -10.35 6.02 14.74
CA ALA A 469 -10.15 5.59 16.13
C ALA A 469 -11.27 4.63 16.59
N THR A 470 -12.54 4.83 16.17
CA THR A 470 -13.63 3.90 16.48
C THR A 470 -13.43 2.54 15.81
N PHE A 471 -12.96 2.49 14.56
CA PHE A 471 -12.64 1.22 13.90
C PHE A 471 -11.45 0.50 14.53
N TYR A 472 -10.40 1.22 14.94
CA TYR A 472 -9.30 0.63 15.71
C TYR A 472 -9.78 0.09 17.07
N SER A 473 -10.71 0.80 17.75
CA SER A 473 -11.30 0.34 19.00
C SER A 473 -12.13 -0.93 18.80
N ALA A 474 -12.90 -1.00 17.72
CA ALA A 474 -13.61 -2.23 17.33
C ALA A 474 -12.64 -3.38 17.05
N ALA A 475 -11.49 -3.13 16.39
CA ALA A 475 -10.47 -4.13 16.17
C ALA A 475 -9.85 -4.66 17.47
N VAL A 476 -9.65 -3.81 18.48
CA VAL A 476 -9.20 -4.24 19.83
C VAL A 476 -10.21 -5.20 20.45
N LEU A 477 -11.51 -4.85 20.41
CA LEU A 477 -12.57 -5.71 20.94
C LEU A 477 -12.64 -7.06 20.22
N VAL A 478 -12.47 -7.07 18.91
CA VAL A 478 -12.42 -8.30 18.11
C VAL A 478 -11.22 -9.17 18.49
N LEU A 479 -10.02 -8.57 18.60
CA LEU A 479 -8.81 -9.30 19.00
C LEU A 479 -8.90 -9.83 20.43
N ALA A 480 -9.47 -9.10 21.34
CA ALA A 480 -9.66 -9.54 22.73
C ALA A 480 -10.58 -10.79 22.86
N ASN A 481 -11.44 -11.05 21.86
CA ASN A 481 -12.29 -12.24 21.81
C ASN A 481 -11.60 -13.48 21.23
N ILE A 482 -10.33 -13.37 20.78
CA ILE A 482 -9.53 -14.52 20.33
C ILE A 482 -9.16 -15.36 21.57
N LYS A 483 -9.61 -16.62 21.59
CA LYS A 483 -9.34 -17.54 22.69
C LYS A 483 -7.94 -18.15 22.53
N THR A 484 -7.17 -18.09 23.59
CA THR A 484 -5.82 -18.70 23.70
C THR A 484 -5.85 -20.13 24.26
N ARG A 485 -7.07 -20.71 24.33
CA ARG A 485 -7.27 -22.10 24.85
C ARG A 485 -7.49 -23.07 23.72
#